data_c5540cce38f583d266ec221f49e8b997
#
_entry.id   c5540cce38f583d266ec221f49e8b997
#
_cell.length_a   1.000
_cell.length_b   1.000
_cell.length_c   1.000
_cell.angle_alpha   90.00
_cell.angle_beta   90.00
_cell.angle_gamma   90.00
#
_symmetry.space_group_name_H-M   'P 1'
#
loop_
_entity.id
_entity.type
_entity.pdbx_description
1 polymer ?
#
loop_
_entity_poly.entity_id
_entity_poly.type
_entity_poly.pdbx_seq_one_letter_code
_entity_poly.pdbx_strand_id
1 'polypeptide(L)'
;MAFIGRDDDLKQLQECFTERRAQLVFVYGRRRVGKTETLIQLAKDKETLFFAAQNATKDEQLASFSRLMFEAGAPGKDYLSQYPSWERALTELTRLPEPSDGGRRLVIFDEFPYLVKSDPSLPSVLQNLWDHTLRHANLMIVICGSAMSFIEKELLGEKSPLYGRATGILKMLPMPYWDAAQFFPNYSSEDKALAYARCLFRSATPLLVL
;
A
#
# COMPACT_ATOMS: atom_id res chain seq x y z
N MET A 1 0.55 18.48 -9.53
CA MET A 1 0.51 17.75 -10.82
C MET A 1 -0.86 17.12 -10.98
N ALA A 2 -1.40 17.08 -12.20
CA ALA A 2 -2.63 16.35 -12.44
C ALA A 2 -2.37 14.84 -12.28
N PHE A 3 -3.32 14.11 -11.70
CA PHE A 3 -3.30 12.65 -11.66
C PHE A 3 -3.68 12.15 -13.07
N ILE A 4 -2.87 11.27 -13.66
CA ILE A 4 -3.02 10.87 -15.07
C ILE A 4 -2.94 9.35 -15.17
N GLY A 5 -3.87 8.75 -15.92
CA GLY A 5 -3.77 7.42 -16.49
C GLY A 5 -3.85 6.26 -15.51
N ARG A 6 -4.50 6.45 -14.36
CA ARG A 6 -4.74 5.41 -13.33
C ARG A 6 -6.18 5.43 -12.83
N ASP A 7 -7.09 5.93 -13.66
CA ASP A 7 -8.49 6.11 -13.28
C ASP A 7 -9.17 4.77 -12.99
N ASP A 8 -8.91 3.74 -13.79
CA ASP A 8 -9.46 2.39 -13.59
C ASP A 8 -8.88 1.73 -12.33
N ASP A 9 -7.55 1.84 -12.12
CA ASP A 9 -6.88 1.34 -10.91
C ASP A 9 -7.47 2.02 -9.66
N LEU A 10 -7.63 3.34 -9.70
CA LEU A 10 -8.19 4.13 -8.62
C LEU A 10 -9.66 3.78 -8.37
N LYS A 11 -10.46 3.62 -9.43
CA LYS A 11 -11.86 3.23 -9.35
C LYS A 11 -12.01 1.86 -8.66
N GLN A 12 -11.23 0.87 -9.05
CA GLN A 12 -11.24 -0.45 -8.41
C GLN A 12 -10.92 -0.36 -6.91
N LEU A 13 -9.94 0.45 -6.53
CA LEU A 13 -9.60 0.68 -5.12
C LEU A 13 -10.70 1.41 -4.36
N GLN A 14 -11.39 2.37 -5.00
CA GLN A 14 -12.53 3.08 -4.42
C GLN A 14 -13.72 2.14 -4.23
N GLU A 15 -14.01 1.25 -5.17
CA GLU A 15 -15.03 0.21 -5.05
C GLU A 15 -14.74 -0.68 -3.84
N CYS A 16 -13.49 -1.16 -3.67
CA CYS A 16 -13.09 -1.89 -2.47
C CYS A 16 -13.28 -1.06 -1.18
N PHE A 17 -13.00 0.24 -1.23
CA PHE A 17 -13.16 1.10 -0.05
C PHE A 17 -14.63 1.29 0.35
N THR A 18 -15.56 1.28 -0.58
CA THR A 18 -17.00 1.45 -0.33
C THR A 18 -17.73 0.16 0.06
N GLU A 19 -17.08 -0.99 -0.04
CA GLU A 19 -17.64 -2.28 0.36
C GLU A 19 -17.99 -2.29 1.84
N ARG A 20 -19.09 -2.98 2.22
CA ARG A 20 -19.57 -2.99 3.62
C ARG A 20 -18.64 -3.76 4.58
N ARG A 21 -17.88 -4.73 4.07
CA ARG A 21 -16.97 -5.59 4.87
C ARG A 21 -15.60 -4.97 4.94
N ALA A 22 -14.83 -5.30 5.98
CA ALA A 22 -13.41 -5.01 6.01
C ALA A 22 -12.72 -5.53 4.73
N GLN A 23 -11.73 -4.79 4.24
CA GLN A 23 -11.02 -5.12 3.01
C GLN A 23 -9.53 -5.33 3.29
N LEU A 24 -8.97 -6.40 2.74
CA LEU A 24 -7.54 -6.65 2.68
C LEU A 24 -7.14 -6.70 1.20
N VAL A 25 -6.57 -5.61 0.72
CA VAL A 25 -6.27 -5.40 -0.69
C VAL A 25 -4.77 -5.43 -0.94
N PHE A 26 -4.36 -6.18 -1.95
CA PHE A 26 -2.96 -6.21 -2.39
C PHE A 26 -2.79 -5.38 -3.64
N VAL A 27 -1.85 -4.42 -3.59
CA VAL A 27 -1.48 -3.56 -4.72
C VAL A 27 -0.02 -3.82 -5.06
N TYR A 28 0.28 -4.39 -6.22
CA TYR A 28 1.65 -4.69 -6.58
C TYR A 28 1.93 -4.47 -8.06
N GLY A 29 3.20 -4.35 -8.39
CA GLY A 29 3.66 -4.08 -9.74
C GLY A 29 5.10 -3.59 -9.72
N ARG A 30 5.72 -3.48 -10.88
CA ARG A 30 7.11 -3.03 -11.00
C ARG A 30 7.33 -1.69 -10.30
N ARG A 31 8.59 -1.38 -9.97
CA ARG A 31 8.96 -0.05 -9.49
C ARG A 31 8.56 1.01 -10.53
N ARG A 32 8.18 2.21 -10.07
CA ARG A 32 7.86 3.38 -10.90
C ARG A 32 6.63 3.25 -11.80
N VAL A 33 5.73 2.30 -11.52
CA VAL A 33 4.44 2.21 -12.24
C VAL A 33 3.34 3.11 -11.65
N GLY A 34 3.62 3.88 -10.61
CA GLY A 34 2.65 4.82 -10.01
C GLY A 34 1.85 4.29 -8.83
N LYS A 35 2.23 3.14 -8.21
CA LYS A 35 1.50 2.57 -7.06
C LYS A 35 1.29 3.56 -5.92
N THR A 36 2.38 4.11 -5.40
CA THR A 36 2.35 5.07 -4.28
C THR A 36 1.50 6.29 -4.62
N GLU A 37 1.62 6.83 -5.83
CA GLU A 37 0.83 7.99 -6.28
C GLU A 37 -0.66 7.65 -6.34
N THR A 38 -1.02 6.47 -6.84
CA THR A 38 -2.42 6.00 -6.87
C THR A 38 -2.97 5.85 -5.45
N LEU A 39 -2.15 5.34 -4.51
CA LEU A 39 -2.55 5.20 -3.11
C LEU A 39 -2.68 6.56 -2.40
N ILE A 40 -1.81 7.52 -2.71
CA ILE A 40 -1.93 8.90 -2.23
C ILE A 40 -3.22 9.53 -2.77
N GLN A 41 -3.54 9.29 -4.04
CA GLN A 41 -4.79 9.79 -4.63
C GLN A 41 -6.02 9.12 -3.99
N LEU A 42 -5.97 7.82 -3.70
CA LEU A 42 -7.01 7.12 -2.95
C LEU A 42 -7.21 7.70 -1.54
N ALA A 43 -6.11 8.07 -0.89
CA ALA A 43 -6.09 8.59 0.48
C ALA A 43 -6.66 10.01 0.61
N LYS A 44 -6.81 10.77 -0.50
CA LYS A 44 -7.41 12.10 -0.47
C LYS A 44 -8.82 12.02 0.13
N ASP A 45 -9.13 12.96 0.98
CA ASP A 45 -10.44 13.08 1.63
C ASP A 45 -10.83 11.87 2.49
N LYS A 46 -9.84 11.07 2.93
CA LYS A 46 -10.04 9.91 3.81
C LYS A 46 -9.09 9.97 5.01
N GLU A 47 -9.60 9.64 6.18
CA GLU A 47 -8.71 9.42 7.32
C GLU A 47 -7.87 8.17 7.11
N THR A 48 -6.59 8.42 6.82
CA THR A 48 -5.66 7.40 6.35
C THR A 48 -4.44 7.29 7.26
N LEU A 49 -4.10 6.07 7.64
CA LEU A 49 -2.79 5.72 8.15
C LEU A 49 -1.92 5.27 6.97
N PHE A 50 -1.01 6.14 6.54
CA PHE A 50 -0.09 5.82 5.45
C PHE A 50 1.29 5.51 6.02
N PHE A 51 1.67 4.24 6.05
CA PHE A 51 2.97 3.77 6.52
C PHE A 51 3.84 3.32 5.35
N ALA A 52 4.89 4.09 5.07
CA ALA A 52 5.91 3.73 4.07
C ALA A 52 7.05 2.98 4.76
N ALA A 53 7.08 1.67 4.58
CA ALA A 53 8.11 0.82 5.16
C ALA A 53 9.47 1.07 4.50
N GLN A 54 10.52 0.99 5.29
CA GLN A 54 11.90 1.22 4.88
C GLN A 54 12.76 -0.03 5.10
N ASN A 55 13.96 -0.06 4.53
CA ASN A 55 14.94 -1.09 4.84
C ASN A 55 15.60 -0.77 6.21
N ALA A 56 14.91 -1.10 7.28
CA ALA A 56 15.26 -0.82 8.67
C ALA A 56 15.03 -2.07 9.53
N THR A 57 15.46 -2.03 10.79
CA THR A 57 15.24 -3.11 11.75
C THR A 57 13.76 -3.22 12.13
N LYS A 58 13.37 -4.37 12.69
CA LYS A 58 12.02 -4.60 13.23
C LYS A 58 11.62 -3.52 14.24
N ASP A 59 12.51 -3.17 15.15
CA ASP A 59 12.22 -2.23 16.22
C ASP A 59 12.06 -0.79 15.70
N GLU A 60 12.90 -0.37 14.75
CA GLU A 60 12.77 0.93 14.08
C GLU A 60 11.46 1.06 13.29
N GLN A 61 11.08 0.00 12.58
CA GLN A 61 9.82 -0.05 11.85
C GLN A 61 8.62 0.03 12.80
N LEU A 62 8.65 -0.77 13.88
CA LEU A 62 7.60 -0.79 14.89
C LEU A 62 7.50 0.54 15.63
N ALA A 63 8.62 1.17 15.98
CA ALA A 63 8.65 2.48 16.60
C ALA A 63 8.03 3.55 15.70
N SER A 64 8.38 3.52 14.40
CA SER A 64 7.83 4.46 13.41
C SER A 64 6.33 4.26 13.20
N PHE A 65 5.87 3.01 13.11
CA PHE A 65 4.45 2.70 13.00
C PHE A 65 3.68 3.07 14.29
N SER A 66 4.26 2.81 15.46
CA SER A 66 3.64 3.18 16.75
C SER A 66 3.43 4.68 16.85
N ARG A 67 4.40 5.49 16.41
CA ARG A 67 4.28 6.95 16.38
C ARG A 67 3.12 7.39 15.49
N LEU A 68 3.02 6.84 14.28
CA LEU A 68 1.91 7.11 13.37
C LEU A 68 0.55 6.77 14.02
N MET A 69 0.47 5.62 14.71
CA MET A 69 -0.73 5.22 15.43
C MET A 69 -1.09 6.18 16.56
N PHE A 70 -0.11 6.62 17.34
CA PHE A 70 -0.31 7.58 18.44
C PHE A 70 -0.73 8.96 17.92
N GLU A 71 -0.19 9.42 16.81
CA GLU A 71 -0.61 10.65 16.14
C GLU A 71 -2.06 10.57 15.67
N ALA A 72 -2.52 9.38 15.26
CA ALA A 72 -3.90 9.12 14.88
C ALA A 72 -4.84 8.89 16.09
N GLY A 73 -4.36 9.05 17.32
CA GLY A 73 -5.17 8.93 18.54
C GLY A 73 -5.31 7.51 19.08
N ALA A 74 -4.44 6.58 18.67
CA ALA A 74 -4.46 5.23 19.23
C ALA A 74 -4.14 5.22 20.74
N PRO A 75 -4.69 4.24 21.49
CA PRO A 75 -4.40 4.09 22.91
C PRO A 75 -2.90 3.85 23.18
N GLY A 76 -2.42 4.38 24.30
CA GLY A 76 -1.02 4.19 24.72
C GLY A 76 -0.13 5.42 24.57
N LYS A 77 -0.57 6.44 23.86
CA LYS A 77 0.20 7.67 23.57
C LYS A 77 0.86 8.29 24.81
N ASP A 78 0.17 8.27 25.95
CA ASP A 78 0.61 9.00 27.16
C ASP A 78 1.63 8.21 28.01
N TYR A 79 1.82 6.90 27.74
CA TYR A 79 2.66 6.04 28.57
C TYR A 79 3.53 5.03 27.79
N LEU A 80 3.38 4.93 26.47
CA LEU A 80 4.22 4.09 25.63
C LEU A 80 5.05 4.94 24.66
N SER A 81 6.32 4.63 24.54
CA SER A 81 7.17 5.17 23.47
C SER A 81 6.91 4.43 22.13
N GLN A 82 6.58 3.14 22.24
CA GLN A 82 6.17 2.29 21.11
C GLN A 82 5.36 1.09 21.63
N TYR A 83 4.61 0.43 20.76
CA TYR A 83 3.98 -0.84 21.09
C TYR A 83 5.02 -1.95 21.28
N PRO A 84 4.74 -2.94 22.15
CA PRO A 84 5.70 -4.03 22.43
C PRO A 84 5.85 -5.03 21.28
N SER A 85 4.89 -5.08 20.36
CA SER A 85 4.91 -6.00 19.20
C SER A 85 4.04 -5.49 18.07
N TRP A 86 4.27 -6.01 16.86
CA TRP A 86 3.41 -5.80 15.70
C TRP A 86 1.97 -6.30 15.94
N GLU A 87 1.83 -7.44 16.64
CA GLU A 87 0.51 -7.95 17.00
C GLU A 87 -0.28 -6.93 17.81
N ARG A 88 0.35 -6.35 18.84
CA ARG A 88 -0.30 -5.31 19.65
C ARG A 88 -0.60 -4.07 18.82
N ALA A 89 0.35 -3.59 18.06
CA ALA A 89 0.16 -2.39 17.22
C ALA A 89 -0.98 -2.56 16.20
N LEU A 90 -1.07 -3.71 15.53
CA LEU A 90 -2.13 -4.00 14.58
C LEU A 90 -3.49 -4.23 15.24
N THR A 91 -3.52 -4.81 16.45
CA THR A 91 -4.75 -4.95 17.23
C THR A 91 -5.35 -3.59 17.57
N GLU A 92 -4.52 -2.61 17.91
CA GLU A 92 -4.97 -1.27 18.25
C GLU A 92 -5.55 -0.47 17.07
N LEU A 93 -5.41 -0.95 15.83
CA LEU A 93 -6.11 -0.39 14.67
C LEU A 93 -7.64 -0.36 14.87
N THR A 94 -8.18 -1.35 15.58
CA THR A 94 -9.63 -1.43 15.86
C THR A 94 -10.10 -0.51 16.98
N ARG A 95 -9.15 0.12 17.69
CA ARG A 95 -9.41 1.04 18.81
C ARG A 95 -9.10 2.48 18.48
N LEU A 96 -8.71 2.76 17.24
CA LEU A 96 -8.58 4.13 16.75
C LEU A 96 -9.93 4.85 16.84
N PRO A 97 -9.95 6.16 17.12
CA PRO A 97 -11.16 6.95 17.02
C PRO A 97 -11.84 6.72 15.67
N GLU A 98 -13.15 6.69 15.63
CA GLU A 98 -13.88 6.61 14.36
C GLU A 98 -13.53 7.82 13.48
N PRO A 99 -13.43 7.62 12.14
CA PRO A 99 -13.25 8.74 11.23
C PRO A 99 -14.31 9.82 11.42
N SER A 100 -13.92 11.08 11.33
CA SER A 100 -14.77 12.24 11.59
C SER A 100 -15.98 12.33 10.66
N ASP A 101 -15.89 11.72 9.48
CA ASP A 101 -16.97 11.59 8.49
C ASP A 101 -17.88 10.38 8.73
N GLY A 102 -17.64 9.62 9.82
CA GLY A 102 -18.33 8.35 10.08
C GLY A 102 -18.01 7.24 9.08
N GLY A 103 -17.01 7.47 8.23
CA GLY A 103 -16.58 6.58 7.16
C GLY A 103 -15.72 5.43 7.65
N ARG A 104 -15.01 4.85 6.69
CA ARG A 104 -14.07 3.75 6.92
C ARG A 104 -12.66 4.28 7.09
N ARG A 105 -11.87 3.64 7.98
CA ARG A 105 -10.45 3.91 8.07
C ARG A 105 -9.68 3.21 6.95
N LEU A 106 -8.81 3.97 6.27
CA LEU A 106 -7.87 3.44 5.30
C LEU A 106 -6.49 3.27 5.97
N VAL A 107 -5.92 2.08 5.86
CA VAL A 107 -4.58 1.74 6.37
C VAL A 107 -3.74 1.26 5.21
N ILE A 108 -2.65 1.95 4.91
CA ILE A 108 -1.77 1.63 3.78
C ILE A 108 -0.39 1.26 4.32
N PHE A 109 0.07 0.06 3.97
CA PHE A 109 1.44 -0.37 4.15
C PHE A 109 2.14 -0.35 2.79
N ASP A 110 2.85 0.73 2.49
CA ASP A 110 3.64 0.82 1.25
C ASP A 110 5.01 0.15 1.46
N GLU A 111 5.49 -0.54 0.44
CA GLU A 111 6.70 -1.38 0.45
C GLU A 111 6.71 -2.42 1.59
N PHE A 112 5.57 -3.08 1.83
CA PHE A 112 5.39 -4.15 2.83
C PHE A 112 6.46 -5.25 2.80
N PRO A 113 7.07 -5.62 1.67
CA PRO A 113 8.20 -6.55 1.65
C PRO A 113 9.34 -6.19 2.58
N TYR A 114 9.60 -4.89 2.87
CA TYR A 114 10.60 -4.49 3.85
C TYR A 114 10.19 -4.84 5.28
N LEU A 115 8.89 -4.76 5.61
CA LEU A 115 8.39 -5.20 6.91
C LEU A 115 8.61 -6.69 7.11
N VAL A 116 8.24 -7.50 6.12
CA VAL A 116 8.41 -8.96 6.21
C VAL A 116 9.89 -9.35 6.26
N LYS A 117 10.75 -8.61 5.55
CA LYS A 117 12.20 -8.82 5.63
C LYS A 117 12.74 -8.56 7.03
N SER A 118 12.22 -7.55 7.74
CA SER A 118 12.63 -7.21 9.11
C SER A 118 11.97 -8.11 10.16
N ASP A 119 10.77 -8.60 9.90
CA ASP A 119 10.02 -9.53 10.74
C ASP A 119 9.27 -10.56 9.89
N PRO A 120 9.89 -11.72 9.61
CA PRO A 120 9.26 -12.79 8.82
C PRO A 120 7.97 -13.37 9.42
N SER A 121 7.70 -13.12 10.69
CA SER A 121 6.47 -13.58 11.35
C SER A 121 5.25 -12.72 11.02
N LEU A 122 5.44 -11.51 10.48
CA LEU A 122 4.39 -10.52 10.27
C LEU A 122 3.21 -11.02 9.40
N PRO A 123 3.42 -11.79 8.31
CA PRO A 123 2.30 -12.35 7.56
C PRO A 123 1.41 -13.28 8.40
N SER A 124 2.00 -14.10 9.30
CA SER A 124 1.26 -14.96 10.21
C SER A 124 0.53 -14.18 11.30
N VAL A 125 1.14 -13.13 11.82
CA VAL A 125 0.50 -12.20 12.77
C VAL A 125 -0.70 -11.54 12.11
N LEU A 126 -0.54 -11.02 10.90
CA LEU A 126 -1.63 -10.38 10.15
C LEU A 126 -2.74 -11.38 9.82
N GLN A 127 -2.38 -12.63 9.46
CA GLN A 127 -3.34 -13.71 9.25
C GLN A 127 -4.23 -13.92 10.46
N ASN A 128 -3.61 -14.13 11.62
CA ASN A 128 -4.32 -14.41 12.87
C ASN A 128 -5.26 -13.24 13.23
N LEU A 129 -4.74 -12.03 13.19
CA LEU A 129 -5.55 -10.83 13.48
C LEU A 129 -6.65 -10.62 12.44
N TRP A 130 -6.41 -10.90 11.17
CA TRP A 130 -7.45 -10.82 10.15
C TRP A 130 -8.59 -11.79 10.44
N ASP A 131 -8.27 -13.05 10.68
CA ASP A 131 -9.27 -14.11 10.88
C ASP A 131 -10.14 -13.88 12.13
N HIS A 132 -9.59 -13.27 13.17
CA HIS A 132 -10.29 -13.15 14.46
C HIS A 132 -10.77 -11.74 14.80
N THR A 133 -10.18 -10.70 14.22
CA THR A 133 -10.40 -9.32 14.67
C THR A 133 -10.65 -8.35 13.51
N LEU A 134 -9.68 -8.18 12.62
CA LEU A 134 -9.66 -7.08 11.65
C LEU A 134 -10.76 -7.22 10.58
N ARG A 135 -11.12 -8.44 10.20
CA ARG A 135 -12.19 -8.69 9.22
C ARG A 135 -13.58 -8.21 9.66
N HIS A 136 -13.73 -7.91 10.94
CA HIS A 136 -14.99 -7.42 11.53
C HIS A 136 -14.96 -5.91 11.82
N ALA A 137 -13.80 -5.27 11.63
CA ALA A 137 -13.64 -3.85 11.85
C ALA A 137 -14.02 -3.03 10.61
N ASN A 138 -14.37 -1.77 10.80
CA ASN A 138 -14.71 -0.87 9.69
C ASN A 138 -13.41 -0.25 9.12
N LEU A 139 -12.61 -1.07 8.42
CA LEU A 139 -11.33 -0.65 7.84
C LEU A 139 -11.06 -1.32 6.49
N MET A 140 -10.19 -0.67 5.73
CA MET A 140 -9.54 -1.24 4.55
C MET A 140 -8.03 -1.21 4.77
N ILE A 141 -7.39 -2.38 4.69
CA ILE A 141 -5.94 -2.51 4.72
C ILE A 141 -5.44 -2.71 3.29
N VAL A 142 -4.49 -1.89 2.88
CA VAL A 142 -3.79 -2.03 1.60
C VAL A 142 -2.35 -2.45 1.86
N ILE A 143 -1.98 -3.60 1.31
CA ILE A 143 -0.62 -4.12 1.28
C ILE A 143 -0.01 -3.79 -0.07
N CYS A 144 0.96 -2.89 -0.10
CA CYS A 144 1.59 -2.46 -1.34
C CYS A 144 3.07 -2.88 -1.40
N GLY A 145 3.56 -3.17 -2.62
CA GLY A 145 4.97 -3.44 -2.81
C GLY A 145 5.40 -3.58 -4.26
N SER A 146 6.70 -3.39 -4.48
CA SER A 146 7.33 -3.45 -5.79
C SER A 146 8.01 -4.81 -6.08
N ALA A 147 8.20 -5.66 -5.09
CA ALA A 147 8.79 -6.99 -5.22
C ALA A 147 7.73 -8.00 -5.68
N MET A 148 7.39 -8.00 -6.97
CA MET A 148 6.29 -8.79 -7.55
C MET A 148 6.37 -10.28 -7.18
N SER A 149 7.51 -10.92 -7.42
CA SER A 149 7.69 -12.34 -7.14
C SER A 149 7.52 -12.68 -5.65
N PHE A 150 7.91 -11.75 -4.77
CA PHE A 150 7.70 -11.90 -3.33
C PHE A 150 6.21 -11.85 -3.00
N ILE A 151 5.49 -10.87 -3.52
CA ILE A 151 4.05 -10.73 -3.25
C ILE A 151 3.27 -11.93 -3.82
N GLU A 152 3.55 -12.32 -5.07
CA GLU A 152 2.88 -13.43 -5.72
C GLU A 152 3.16 -14.79 -5.03
N LYS A 153 4.40 -15.04 -4.60
CA LYS A 153 4.79 -16.32 -4.01
C LYS A 153 4.64 -16.37 -2.49
N GLU A 154 5.11 -15.33 -1.80
CA GLU A 154 5.23 -15.34 -0.34
C GLU A 154 3.98 -14.77 0.38
N LEU A 155 3.20 -13.92 -0.29
CA LEU A 155 2.01 -13.33 0.32
C LEU A 155 0.70 -13.87 -0.27
N LEU A 156 0.64 -14.10 -1.57
CA LEU A 156 -0.57 -14.58 -2.25
C LEU A 156 -0.50 -16.07 -2.65
N GLY A 157 0.67 -16.70 -2.56
CA GLY A 157 0.85 -18.13 -2.89
C GLY A 157 0.15 -19.06 -1.92
N GLU A 158 -0.17 -20.28 -2.34
CA GLU A 158 -0.94 -21.27 -1.56
C GLU A 158 -0.32 -21.62 -0.19
N LYS A 159 1.00 -21.49 -0.07
CA LYS A 159 1.72 -21.73 1.20
C LYS A 159 1.76 -20.51 2.12
N SER A 160 1.28 -19.37 1.66
CA SER A 160 1.28 -18.14 2.46
C SER A 160 0.22 -18.18 3.56
N PRO A 161 0.53 -17.64 4.75
CA PRO A 161 -0.48 -17.39 5.77
C PRO A 161 -1.64 -16.50 5.26
N LEU A 162 -1.41 -15.64 4.28
CA LEU A 162 -2.41 -14.70 3.75
C LEU A 162 -3.19 -15.26 2.53
N TYR A 163 -2.89 -16.50 2.11
CA TYR A 163 -3.61 -17.13 1.02
C TYR A 163 -5.12 -17.18 1.28
N GLY A 164 -5.92 -16.81 0.27
CA GLY A 164 -7.38 -16.80 0.35
C GLY A 164 -8.00 -15.69 1.23
N ARG A 165 -7.17 -14.80 1.82
CA ARG A 165 -7.65 -13.69 2.68
C ARG A 165 -7.71 -12.35 1.96
N ALA A 166 -7.05 -12.24 0.81
CA ALA A 166 -7.16 -11.07 -0.05
C ALA A 166 -8.62 -10.90 -0.52
N THR A 167 -9.20 -9.73 -0.27
CA THR A 167 -10.53 -9.36 -0.75
C THR A 167 -10.46 -8.62 -2.09
N GLY A 168 -9.28 -8.05 -2.40
CA GLY A 168 -8.97 -7.42 -3.67
C GLY A 168 -7.50 -7.58 -4.02
N ILE A 169 -7.21 -7.75 -5.29
CA ILE A 169 -5.85 -7.85 -5.82
C ILE A 169 -5.74 -6.95 -7.05
N LEU A 170 -4.87 -5.95 -6.98
CA LEU A 170 -4.57 -5.03 -8.06
C LEU A 170 -3.11 -5.19 -8.51
N LYS A 171 -2.91 -5.80 -9.66
CA LYS A 171 -1.61 -5.87 -10.31
C LYS A 171 -1.44 -4.68 -11.25
N MET A 172 -0.71 -3.66 -10.81
CA MET A 172 -0.48 -2.47 -11.61
C MET A 172 0.58 -2.72 -12.67
N LEU A 173 0.16 -2.62 -13.92
CA LEU A 173 1.01 -2.74 -15.10
C LEU A 173 1.69 -1.40 -15.45
N PRO A 174 2.74 -1.40 -16.29
CA PRO A 174 3.23 -0.16 -16.87
C PRO A 174 2.09 0.62 -17.52
N MET A 175 2.15 1.95 -17.41
CA MET A 175 1.14 2.83 -18.00
C MET A 175 1.11 2.67 -19.52
N PRO A 176 -0.07 2.58 -20.16
CA PRO A 176 -0.15 2.52 -21.60
C PRO A 176 0.30 3.83 -22.27
N TYR A 177 0.68 3.76 -23.54
CA TYR A 177 1.21 4.91 -24.28
C TYR A 177 0.30 6.15 -24.23
N TRP A 178 -0.98 5.94 -24.41
CA TRP A 178 -1.96 7.03 -24.51
C TRP A 178 -2.06 7.85 -23.22
N ASP A 179 -1.97 7.19 -22.08
CA ASP A 179 -1.95 7.83 -20.78
C ASP A 179 -0.60 8.50 -20.51
N ALA A 180 0.50 7.79 -20.81
CA ALA A 180 1.83 8.33 -20.65
C ALA A 180 2.09 9.57 -21.54
N ALA A 181 1.50 9.63 -22.73
CA ALA A 181 1.62 10.77 -23.63
C ALA A 181 1.02 12.07 -23.07
N GLN A 182 0.08 11.97 -22.11
CA GLN A 182 -0.55 13.14 -21.46
C GLN A 182 0.43 13.88 -20.55
N PHE A 183 1.52 13.25 -20.09
CA PHE A 183 2.57 13.93 -19.33
C PHE A 183 3.40 14.91 -20.17
N PHE A 184 3.30 14.81 -21.49
CA PHE A 184 4.09 15.60 -22.44
C PHE A 184 3.17 16.37 -23.41
N PRO A 185 2.30 17.29 -22.92
CA PRO A 185 1.29 17.94 -23.76
C PRO A 185 1.89 18.71 -24.94
N ASN A 186 3.08 19.29 -24.76
CA ASN A 186 3.74 20.14 -25.74
C ASN A 186 4.70 19.41 -26.68
N TYR A 187 4.83 18.07 -26.54
CA TYR A 187 5.71 17.27 -27.42
C TYR A 187 4.99 16.89 -28.71
N SER A 188 5.76 16.76 -29.80
CA SER A 188 5.28 16.16 -31.04
C SER A 188 4.90 14.69 -30.80
N SER A 189 4.15 14.08 -31.72
CA SER A 189 3.78 12.67 -31.61
C SER A 189 5.03 11.75 -31.60
N GLU A 190 6.06 12.11 -32.36
CA GLU A 190 7.32 11.39 -32.43
C GLU A 190 8.10 11.52 -31.10
N ASP A 191 8.20 12.72 -30.53
CA ASP A 191 8.87 12.95 -29.24
C ASP A 191 8.14 12.26 -28.10
N LYS A 192 6.79 12.22 -28.12
CA LYS A 192 5.99 11.45 -27.14
C LYS A 192 6.32 9.97 -27.22
N ALA A 193 6.41 9.40 -28.43
CA ALA A 193 6.77 7.98 -28.60
C ALA A 193 8.18 7.69 -28.11
N LEU A 194 9.15 8.56 -28.39
CA LEU A 194 10.51 8.45 -27.89
C LEU A 194 10.61 8.57 -26.37
N ALA A 195 9.88 9.53 -25.77
CA ALA A 195 9.82 9.70 -24.33
C ALA A 195 9.21 8.46 -23.64
N TYR A 196 8.13 7.93 -24.19
CA TYR A 196 7.50 6.70 -23.69
C TYR A 196 8.45 5.50 -23.76
N ALA A 197 9.09 5.27 -24.91
CA ALA A 197 10.07 4.21 -25.07
C ALA A 197 11.20 4.31 -24.02
N ARG A 198 11.76 5.51 -23.83
CA ARG A 198 12.79 5.75 -22.80
C ARG A 198 12.29 5.47 -21.38
N CYS A 199 11.05 5.80 -21.06
CA CYS A 199 10.46 5.49 -19.75
C CYS A 199 10.28 3.99 -19.52
N LEU A 200 9.84 3.25 -20.53
CA LEU A 200 9.71 1.78 -20.46
C LEU A 200 11.07 1.10 -20.28
N PHE A 201 12.09 1.54 -21.02
CA PHE A 201 13.43 0.95 -20.95
C PHE A 201 14.22 1.37 -19.71
N ARG A 202 13.99 2.57 -19.12
CA ARG A 202 14.59 2.97 -17.84
C ARG A 202 14.18 2.10 -16.64
N SER A 203 13.07 1.38 -16.75
CA SER A 203 12.70 0.38 -15.73
C SER A 203 13.52 -0.91 -15.85
N ALA A 204 14.29 -1.10 -16.92
CA ALA A 204 15.05 -2.31 -17.21
C ALA A 204 16.57 -2.14 -17.17
N THR A 205 17.12 -0.90 -17.14
CA THR A 205 18.59 -0.69 -17.19
C THR A 205 19.03 0.39 -16.20
N PRO A 206 20.11 0.19 -15.42
CA PRO A 206 20.75 1.28 -14.69
C PRO A 206 21.41 2.22 -15.69
N LEU A 207 21.17 3.52 -15.50
CA LEU A 207 21.79 4.68 -16.11
C LEU A 207 23.01 4.41 -17.01
N LEU A 208 22.86 4.54 -18.31
CA LEU A 208 23.89 5.14 -19.12
C LEU A 208 23.59 6.64 -19.20
N VAL A 209 24.35 7.40 -18.42
CA VAL A 209 24.47 8.85 -18.53
C VAL A 209 25.16 9.15 -19.85
N LEU A 210 24.53 9.92 -20.71
CA LEU A 210 25.20 10.80 -21.65
C LEU A 210 24.76 12.22 -21.34
#